data_4d1fc4b3fa9c9985cc2e386e5b897516
#
_entry.id   4d1fc4b3fa9c9985cc2e386e5b897516
#
_cell.length_a   1.000
_cell.length_b   1.000
_cell.length_c   1.000
_cell.angle_alpha   90.00
_cell.angle_beta   90.00
_cell.angle_gamma   90.00
#
_symmetry.space_group_name_H-M   'P 1'
#
loop_
_entity.id
_entity.type
_entity.pdbx_description
1 polymer ?
#
loop_
_entity_poly.entity_id
_entity_poly.type
_entity_poly.pdbx_seq_one_letter_code
_entity_poly.pdbx_strand_id
1 'polypeptide(L)'
;MGIRRRARELAMQALFYMDVHHNASPQMLQRFCDNFIPPQKARPFFLKLVNGVLESQPQIDALIERFSKNWRVKRMACVDRNVMRIAVFEMLFCQDIPPKVSINEAIDVGKKFGTEESGAFINGIIDRIRMAIEKGEIQIDRPVETPNNNVE
;
A
#
# COMPACT_ATOMS: atom_id res chain seq x y z
N MET A 1 17.67 3.14 -9.60
CA MET A 1 16.40 3.04 -8.86
C MET A 1 16.04 1.57 -8.71
N GLY A 2 15.69 1.15 -7.52
CA GLY A 2 15.36 -0.23 -7.25
C GLY A 2 14.05 -0.68 -7.90
N ILE A 3 13.99 -1.95 -8.26
CA ILE A 3 12.81 -2.57 -8.88
C ILE A 3 11.58 -2.46 -7.96
N ARG A 4 11.75 -2.72 -6.67
CA ARG A 4 10.66 -2.61 -5.68
C ARG A 4 10.16 -1.18 -5.50
N ARG A 5 11.06 -0.19 -5.53
CA ARG A 5 10.64 1.21 -5.48
C ARG A 5 9.79 1.57 -6.68
N ARG A 6 10.20 1.16 -7.88
CA ARG A 6 9.42 1.41 -9.09
C ARG A 6 8.05 0.75 -9.02
N ALA A 7 7.99 -0.48 -8.51
CA ALA A 7 6.73 -1.19 -8.30
C ALA A 7 5.81 -0.44 -7.32
N ARG A 8 6.36 0.10 -6.23
CA ARG A 8 5.59 0.87 -5.25
C ARG A 8 5.05 2.18 -5.83
N GLU A 9 5.87 2.89 -6.60
CA GLU A 9 5.42 4.11 -7.27
C GLU A 9 4.27 3.82 -8.25
N LEU A 10 4.40 2.78 -9.05
CA LEU A 10 3.36 2.38 -10.00
C LEU A 10 2.10 1.87 -9.29
N ALA A 11 2.25 1.13 -8.19
CA ALA A 11 1.10 0.69 -7.39
C ALA A 11 0.32 1.86 -6.82
N MET A 12 1.01 2.87 -6.29
CA MET A 12 0.37 4.09 -5.81
C MET A 12 -0.38 4.79 -6.94
N GLN A 13 0.23 4.91 -8.11
CA GLN A 13 -0.40 5.56 -9.26
C GLN A 13 -1.62 4.78 -9.76
N ALA A 14 -1.57 3.46 -9.76
CA ALA A 14 -2.72 2.63 -10.13
C ALA A 14 -3.88 2.78 -9.13
N LEU A 15 -3.58 2.76 -7.85
CA LEU A 15 -4.58 2.96 -6.80
C LEU A 15 -5.17 4.37 -6.86
N PHE A 16 -4.34 5.37 -7.11
CA PHE A 16 -4.77 6.75 -7.34
C PHE A 16 -5.77 6.83 -8.51
N TYR A 17 -5.42 6.21 -9.63
CA TYR A 17 -6.25 6.17 -10.83
C TYR A 17 -7.63 5.55 -10.53
N MET A 18 -7.64 4.43 -9.81
CA MET A 18 -8.89 3.78 -9.43
C MET A 18 -9.72 4.60 -8.44
N ASP A 19 -9.07 5.27 -7.48
CA ASP A 19 -9.73 6.15 -6.53
C ASP A 19 -10.43 7.34 -7.22
N VAL A 20 -9.72 7.98 -8.14
CA VAL A 20 -10.26 9.15 -8.88
C VAL A 20 -11.47 8.76 -9.72
N HIS A 21 -11.44 7.57 -10.31
CA HIS A 21 -12.55 7.06 -11.13
C HIS A 21 -13.64 6.36 -10.32
N HIS A 22 -13.47 6.24 -9.00
CA HIS A 22 -14.39 5.51 -8.11
C HIS A 22 -14.70 4.10 -8.62
N ASN A 23 -13.69 3.45 -9.18
CA ASN A 23 -13.84 2.14 -9.82
C ASN A 23 -12.58 1.30 -9.62
N ALA A 24 -12.60 0.44 -8.60
CA ALA A 24 -11.54 -0.51 -8.30
C ALA A 24 -11.92 -1.87 -8.89
N SER A 25 -11.68 -2.04 -10.18
CA SER A 25 -12.01 -3.26 -10.90
C SER A 25 -10.81 -3.82 -11.66
N PRO A 26 -10.81 -5.11 -12.01
CA PRO A 26 -9.76 -5.69 -12.87
C PRO A 26 -9.63 -4.96 -14.21
N GLN A 27 -10.74 -4.46 -14.76
CA GLN A 27 -10.74 -3.71 -16.02
C GLN A 27 -10.01 -2.37 -15.87
N MET A 28 -10.17 -1.68 -14.74
CA MET A 28 -9.46 -0.42 -14.47
C MET A 28 -7.96 -0.66 -14.27
N LEU A 29 -7.59 -1.73 -13.60
CA LEU A 29 -6.19 -2.12 -13.47
C LEU A 29 -5.58 -2.42 -14.84
N GLN A 30 -6.30 -3.13 -15.70
CA GLN A 30 -5.84 -3.41 -17.05
C GLN A 30 -5.64 -2.13 -17.86
N ARG A 31 -6.59 -1.19 -17.79
CA ARG A 31 -6.46 0.12 -18.44
C ARG A 31 -5.22 0.89 -17.98
N PHE A 32 -4.97 0.88 -16.66
CA PHE A 32 -3.77 1.49 -16.12
C PHE A 32 -2.51 0.85 -16.71
N CYS A 33 -2.44 -0.48 -16.72
CA CYS A 33 -1.29 -1.21 -17.23
C CYS A 33 -1.10 -1.02 -18.74
N ASP A 34 -2.18 -0.82 -19.50
CA ASP A 34 -2.10 -0.56 -20.94
C ASP A 34 -1.46 0.81 -21.23
N ASN A 35 -1.68 1.79 -20.37
CA ASN A 35 -1.13 3.15 -20.51
C ASN A 35 0.21 3.33 -19.79
N PHE A 36 0.44 2.61 -18.70
CA PHE A 36 1.64 2.68 -17.88
C PHE A 36 2.21 1.28 -17.71
N ILE A 37 2.83 0.76 -18.78
CA ILE A 37 3.32 -0.62 -18.81
C ILE A 37 4.38 -0.81 -17.72
N PRO A 38 4.12 -1.63 -16.67
CA PRO A 38 5.11 -1.90 -15.65
C PRO A 38 6.32 -2.62 -16.24
N PRO A 39 7.56 -2.26 -15.84
CA PRO A 39 8.72 -3.04 -16.22
C PRO A 39 8.53 -4.52 -15.85
N GLN A 40 8.99 -5.42 -16.70
CA GLN A 40 8.77 -6.87 -16.53
C GLN A 40 9.19 -7.35 -15.13
N LYS A 41 10.33 -6.88 -14.62
CA LYS A 41 10.84 -7.28 -13.30
C LYS A 41 10.05 -6.69 -12.14
N ALA A 42 9.43 -5.53 -12.32
CA ALA A 42 8.64 -4.86 -11.30
C ALA A 42 7.19 -5.40 -11.24
N ARG A 43 6.70 -6.00 -12.31
CA ARG A 43 5.30 -6.39 -12.47
C ARG A 43 4.80 -7.34 -11.35
N PRO A 44 5.51 -8.41 -10.96
CA PRO A 44 4.99 -9.30 -9.92
C PRO A 44 4.74 -8.60 -8.59
N PHE A 45 5.67 -7.78 -8.14
CA PHE A 45 5.51 -7.05 -6.88
C PHE A 45 4.45 -5.95 -7.00
N PHE A 46 4.42 -5.25 -8.13
CA PHE A 46 3.38 -4.27 -8.44
C PHE A 46 1.97 -4.88 -8.32
N LEU A 47 1.73 -6.01 -8.97
CA LEU A 47 0.43 -6.70 -8.92
C LEU A 47 0.11 -7.20 -7.50
N LYS A 48 1.10 -7.71 -6.79
CA LYS A 48 0.93 -8.13 -5.40
C LYS A 48 0.46 -6.98 -4.53
N LEU A 49 1.05 -5.80 -4.67
CA LEU A 49 0.68 -4.62 -3.90
C LEU A 49 -0.74 -4.14 -4.24
N VAL A 50 -1.05 -3.98 -5.51
CA VAL A 50 -2.36 -3.47 -5.94
C VAL A 50 -3.46 -4.44 -5.53
N ASN A 51 -3.34 -5.72 -5.88
CA ASN A 51 -4.35 -6.72 -5.57
C ASN A 51 -4.49 -6.92 -4.05
N GLY A 52 -3.37 -6.94 -3.32
CA GLY A 52 -3.40 -7.08 -1.87
C GLY A 52 -4.10 -5.92 -1.18
N VAL A 53 -3.84 -4.69 -1.60
CA VAL A 53 -4.53 -3.51 -1.08
C VAL A 53 -6.03 -3.59 -1.38
N LEU A 54 -6.42 -3.92 -2.61
CA LEU A 54 -7.84 -4.00 -2.98
C LEU A 54 -8.58 -5.08 -2.19
N GLU A 55 -7.97 -6.23 -1.98
CA GLU A 55 -8.58 -7.33 -1.22
C GLU A 55 -8.75 -6.99 0.27
N SER A 56 -7.85 -6.22 0.84
CA SER A 56 -7.81 -5.92 2.28
C SER A 56 -8.13 -4.47 2.59
N GLN A 57 -8.63 -3.70 1.64
CA GLN A 57 -8.81 -2.26 1.78
C GLN A 57 -9.68 -1.86 2.97
N PRO A 58 -10.84 -2.48 3.25
CA PRO A 58 -11.64 -2.12 4.42
C PRO A 58 -10.87 -2.27 5.73
N GLN A 59 -10.12 -3.35 5.88
CA GLN A 59 -9.30 -3.63 7.06
C GLN A 59 -8.14 -2.63 7.17
N ILE A 60 -7.46 -2.35 6.06
CA ILE A 60 -6.36 -1.39 5.99
C ILE A 60 -6.85 0.01 6.34
N ASP A 61 -7.94 0.45 5.73
CA ASP A 61 -8.49 1.79 5.97
C ASP A 61 -8.96 1.95 7.43
N ALA A 62 -9.54 0.92 8.02
CA ALA A 62 -9.93 0.92 9.43
C ALA A 62 -8.72 1.15 10.35
N LEU A 63 -7.57 0.52 10.05
CA LEU A 63 -6.34 0.74 10.80
C LEU A 63 -5.81 2.16 10.63
N ILE A 64 -5.78 2.66 9.42
CA ILE A 64 -5.32 4.03 9.15
C ILE A 64 -6.18 5.04 9.92
N GLU A 65 -7.50 4.89 9.89
CA GLU A 65 -8.42 5.77 10.61
C GLU A 65 -8.23 5.68 12.13
N ARG A 66 -8.06 4.48 12.67
CA ARG A 66 -7.82 4.27 14.10
C ARG A 66 -6.56 5.01 14.60
N PHE A 67 -5.49 5.01 13.83
CA PHE A 67 -4.22 5.61 14.21
C PHE A 67 -4.02 7.04 13.71
N SER A 68 -5.00 7.61 13.02
CA SER A 68 -5.01 9.00 12.56
C SER A 68 -5.92 9.91 13.39
N LYS A 69 -6.24 9.53 14.63
CA LYS A 69 -7.16 10.26 15.51
C LYS A 69 -8.54 10.43 14.88
N ASN A 70 -9.05 9.36 14.28
CA ASN A 70 -10.36 9.28 13.63
C ASN A 70 -10.50 10.17 12.38
N TRP A 71 -9.40 10.57 11.77
CA TRP A 71 -9.47 11.26 10.49
C TRP A 71 -9.80 10.26 9.38
N ARG A 72 -10.87 10.53 8.64
CA ARG A 72 -11.36 9.59 7.65
C ARG A 72 -10.44 9.51 6.44
N VAL A 73 -10.15 8.29 6.01
CA VAL A 73 -9.29 8.02 4.85
C VAL A 73 -9.80 8.73 3.60
N LYS A 74 -11.11 8.75 3.36
CA LYS A 74 -11.69 9.42 2.19
C LYS A 74 -11.44 10.93 2.15
N ARG A 75 -11.11 11.57 3.29
CA ARG A 75 -10.80 12.99 3.37
C ARG A 75 -9.32 13.30 3.28
N MET A 76 -8.47 12.28 3.30
CA MET A 76 -7.04 12.44 3.14
C MET A 76 -6.69 12.69 1.67
N ALA A 77 -5.55 13.33 1.42
CA ALA A 77 -5.03 13.49 0.07
C ALA A 77 -4.88 12.11 -0.60
N CYS A 78 -5.26 12.01 -1.87
CA CYS A 78 -5.30 10.73 -2.58
C CYS A 78 -3.94 10.04 -2.66
N VAL A 79 -2.86 10.80 -2.83
CA VAL A 79 -1.50 10.26 -2.77
C VAL A 79 -1.21 9.69 -1.38
N ASP A 80 -1.46 10.47 -0.33
CA ASP A 80 -1.13 10.09 1.04
C ASP A 80 -1.85 8.82 1.47
N ARG A 81 -3.16 8.73 1.23
CA ARG A 81 -3.92 7.54 1.62
C ARG A 81 -3.48 6.30 0.87
N ASN A 82 -3.18 6.40 -0.41
CA ASN A 82 -2.76 5.24 -1.20
C ASN A 82 -1.34 4.78 -0.86
N VAL A 83 -0.45 5.71 -0.58
CA VAL A 83 0.88 5.40 -0.06
C VAL A 83 0.78 4.67 1.28
N MET A 84 -0.07 5.16 2.17
CA MET A 84 -0.28 4.51 3.48
C MET A 84 -0.93 3.13 3.34
N ARG A 85 -1.89 2.96 2.44
CA ARG A 85 -2.49 1.65 2.15
C ARG A 85 -1.45 0.62 1.74
N ILE A 86 -0.53 1.01 0.86
CA ILE A 86 0.56 0.13 0.43
C ILE A 86 1.48 -0.23 1.60
N ALA A 87 1.90 0.75 2.39
CA ALA A 87 2.77 0.51 3.54
C ALA A 87 2.13 -0.42 4.58
N VAL A 88 0.87 -0.20 4.89
CA VAL A 88 0.12 -1.07 5.82
C VAL A 88 0.03 -2.49 5.27
N PHE A 89 -0.30 -2.64 3.99
CA PHE A 89 -0.33 -3.95 3.36
C PHE A 89 1.02 -4.67 3.49
N GLU A 90 2.12 -3.98 3.21
CA GLU A 90 3.45 -4.57 3.33
C GLU A 90 3.76 -5.00 4.77
N MET A 91 3.47 -4.15 5.75
CA MET A 91 3.74 -4.47 7.16
C MET A 91 2.91 -5.63 7.68
N LEU A 92 1.70 -5.81 7.17
CA LEU A 92 0.80 -6.88 7.62
C LEU A 92 1.05 -8.21 6.90
N PHE A 93 1.35 -8.17 5.61
CA PHE A 93 1.31 -9.35 4.75
C PHE A 93 2.63 -9.68 4.05
N CYS A 94 3.61 -8.79 4.07
CA CYS A 94 4.93 -9.00 3.44
C CYS A 94 6.01 -9.14 4.53
N GLN A 95 6.03 -10.28 5.21
CA GLN A 95 6.94 -10.50 6.35
C GLN A 95 8.43 -10.52 5.98
N ASP A 96 8.74 -10.74 4.71
CA ASP A 96 10.10 -10.67 4.17
C ASP A 96 10.64 -9.23 4.08
N ILE A 97 9.77 -8.23 4.22
CA ILE A 97 10.16 -6.82 4.15
C ILE A 97 10.15 -6.25 5.57
N PRO A 98 11.31 -5.75 6.07
CA PRO A 98 11.33 -5.09 7.37
C PRO A 98 10.37 -3.88 7.41
N PRO A 99 9.58 -3.70 8.47
CA PRO A 99 8.62 -2.60 8.53
C PRO A 99 9.23 -1.22 8.33
N LYS A 100 10.45 -0.99 8.82
CA LYS A 100 11.14 0.30 8.61
C LYS A 100 11.43 0.59 7.14
N VAL A 101 11.67 -0.45 6.34
CA VAL A 101 11.84 -0.30 4.88
C VAL A 101 10.54 0.18 4.26
N SER A 102 9.41 -0.44 4.62
CA SER A 102 8.09 -0.04 4.10
C SER A 102 7.76 1.40 4.47
N ILE A 103 8.07 1.83 5.69
CA ILE A 103 7.85 3.21 6.14
C ILE A 103 8.71 4.19 5.34
N ASN A 104 10.00 3.93 5.22
CA ASN A 104 10.92 4.83 4.52
C ASN A 104 10.56 4.95 3.04
N GLU A 105 10.18 3.86 2.41
CA GLU A 105 9.71 3.86 1.03
C GLU A 105 8.41 4.66 0.88
N ALA A 106 7.48 4.50 1.81
CA ALA A 106 6.22 5.26 1.81
C ALA A 106 6.48 6.77 1.93
N ILE A 107 7.38 7.18 2.82
CA ILE A 107 7.75 8.58 3.00
C ILE A 107 8.34 9.13 1.71
N ASP A 108 9.25 8.41 1.07
CA ASP A 108 9.90 8.86 -0.17
C ASP A 108 8.90 8.98 -1.32
N VAL A 109 8.00 8.02 -1.48
CA VAL A 109 6.95 8.08 -2.50
C VAL A 109 5.99 9.24 -2.21
N GLY A 110 5.60 9.42 -0.96
CA GLY A 110 4.74 10.53 -0.54
C GLY A 110 5.36 11.89 -0.83
N LYS A 111 6.65 12.06 -0.56
CA LYS A 111 7.37 13.29 -0.88
C LYS A 111 7.48 13.55 -2.38
N LYS A 112 7.66 12.49 -3.16
CA LYS A 112 7.82 12.61 -4.61
C LYS A 112 6.53 13.02 -5.32
N PHE A 113 5.40 12.46 -4.91
CA PHE A 113 4.12 12.62 -5.60
C PHE A 113 3.11 13.47 -4.85
N GLY A 114 3.29 13.71 -3.55
CA GLY A 114 2.38 14.49 -2.70
C GLY A 114 2.84 15.93 -2.50
N THR A 115 2.57 16.45 -1.30
CA THR A 115 2.94 17.80 -0.88
C THR A 115 4.13 17.77 0.08
N GLU A 116 4.60 18.96 0.50
CA GLU A 116 5.68 19.08 1.48
C GLU A 116 5.33 18.44 2.83
N GLU A 117 4.04 18.43 3.21
CA GLU A 117 3.59 17.86 4.48
C GLU A 117 3.39 16.34 4.42
N SER A 118 3.36 15.75 3.23
CA SER A 118 3.03 14.32 3.05
C SER A 118 3.98 13.41 3.83
N GLY A 119 5.28 13.66 3.80
CA GLY A 119 6.25 12.82 4.50
C GLY A 119 6.00 12.75 6.00
N ALA A 120 5.80 13.89 6.65
CA ALA A 120 5.53 13.94 8.09
C ALA A 120 4.17 13.32 8.45
N PHE A 121 3.15 13.58 7.64
CA PHE A 121 1.81 13.04 7.84
C PHE A 121 1.81 11.51 7.75
N ILE A 122 2.41 10.97 6.70
CA ILE A 122 2.54 9.52 6.49
C ILE A 122 3.33 8.88 7.64
N ASN A 123 4.48 9.44 7.98
CA ASN A 123 5.32 8.91 9.06
C ASN A 123 4.57 8.87 10.39
N GLY A 124 3.83 9.93 10.73
CA GLY A 124 3.10 10.01 11.98
C GLY A 124 2.06 8.91 12.17
N ILE A 125 1.38 8.52 11.10
CA ILE A 125 0.35 7.48 11.16
C ILE A 125 0.98 6.08 11.06
N ILE A 126 1.82 5.88 10.06
CA ILE A 126 2.36 4.55 9.74
C ILE A 126 3.30 4.04 10.82
N ASP A 127 4.09 4.92 11.44
CA ASP A 127 4.96 4.52 12.53
C ASP A 127 4.18 4.04 13.77
N ARG A 128 3.06 4.66 14.06
CA ARG A 128 2.17 4.18 15.14
C ARG A 128 1.58 2.82 14.83
N ILE A 129 1.21 2.56 13.58
CA ILE A 129 0.72 1.24 13.16
C ILE A 129 1.83 0.20 13.30
N ARG A 130 3.06 0.53 12.87
CA ARG A 130 4.23 -0.34 13.05
C ARG A 130 4.43 -0.71 14.51
N MET A 131 4.41 0.28 15.40
CA MET A 131 4.57 0.03 16.84
C MET A 131 3.49 -0.88 17.39
N ALA A 132 2.24 -0.68 16.98
CA ALA A 132 1.12 -1.51 17.41
C ALA A 132 1.24 -2.96 16.90
N ILE A 133 1.71 -3.15 15.67
CA ILE A 133 1.98 -4.49 15.12
C ILE A 133 3.08 -5.19 15.93
N GLU A 134 4.18 -4.50 16.22
CA GLU A 134 5.31 -5.07 16.97
C GLU A 134 4.93 -5.44 18.41
N LYS A 135 3.99 -4.70 19.01
CA LYS A 135 3.48 -4.99 20.36
C LYS A 135 2.39 -6.07 20.38
N GLY A 136 1.97 -6.57 19.22
CA GLY A 136 0.89 -7.55 19.14
C GLY A 136 -0.52 -6.99 19.40
N GLU A 137 -0.69 -5.68 19.30
CA GLU A 137 -1.98 -5.00 19.55
C GLU A 137 -2.93 -5.08 18.35
N ILE A 138 -2.43 -5.44 17.18
CA ILE A 138 -3.22 -5.57 15.96
C ILE A 138 -3.40 -7.04 15.64
N GLN A 139 -4.66 -7.51 15.68
CA GLN A 139 -5.01 -8.85 15.21
C GLN A 139 -5.57 -8.77 13.81
N ILE A 140 -5.02 -9.60 12.94
CA ILE A 140 -5.41 -9.65 11.53
C ILE A 140 -5.84 -11.07 11.22
N ASP A 141 -7.01 -11.20 10.59
CA ASP A 141 -7.37 -12.43 9.92
C ASP A 141 -6.52 -12.53 8.66
N ARG A 142 -5.36 -13.19 8.80
CA ARG A 142 -4.55 -13.52 7.63
C ARG A 142 -5.30 -14.55 6.82
N PRO A 143 -5.48 -14.32 5.50
CA PRO A 143 -5.92 -15.41 4.65
C PRO A 143 -4.95 -16.57 4.85
N VAL A 144 -5.49 -17.76 5.08
CA VAL A 144 -4.69 -18.98 5.14
C VAL A 144 -3.95 -19.06 3.82
N GLU A 145 -2.62 -18.89 3.86
CA GLU A 145 -1.81 -19.23 2.69
C GLU A 145 -2.03 -20.70 2.42
N THR A 146 -2.84 -21.00 1.40
CA THR A 146 -2.83 -22.33 0.84
C THR A 146 -1.38 -22.59 0.43
N PRO A 147 -0.73 -23.63 0.98
CA PRO A 147 0.61 -23.97 0.53
C PRO A 147 0.55 -24.12 -0.98
N ASN A 148 1.39 -23.35 -1.66
CA ASN A 148 1.50 -23.42 -3.08
C ASN A 148 2.04 -24.81 -3.41
N ASN A 149 1.15 -25.74 -3.74
CA ASN A 149 1.52 -27.08 -4.16
C ASN A 149 2.12 -27.11 -5.56
N ASN A 150 2.66 -26.01 -6.02
CA ASN A 150 3.49 -25.98 -7.20
C ASN A 150 4.92 -26.33 -6.83
N VAL A 151 5.08 -27.54 -6.32
CA VAL A 151 6.38 -28.18 -6.28
C VAL A 151 6.52 -28.92 -7.60
N GLU A 152 7.18 -28.31 -8.53
CA GLU A 152 7.85 -29.06 -9.56
C GLU A 152 9.30 -29.28 -9.15
#